data_d51b9ddc9cca7f2aa42086f222f076be
#
_entry.id   d51b9ddc9cca7f2aa42086f222f076be
#
_cell.length_a   1.000
_cell.length_b   1.000
_cell.length_c   1.000
_cell.angle_alpha   90.00
_cell.angle_beta   90.00
_cell.angle_gamma   90.00
#
_symmetry.space_group_name_H-M   'P 1'
#
loop_
_entity.id
_entity.type
_entity.pdbx_description
1 polymer ?
#
loop_
_entity_poly.entity_id
_entity_poly.type
_entity_poly.pdbx_seq_one_letter_code
_entity_poly.pdbx_strand_id
1 'polypeptide(L)'
;MKLKQFVLFLLAVVLLGNVAIGCTVPESQLEKALGNYEKTVSGEIPDDLRLTVYYVGPKFLTRHPLSVEDLKNFSMTQKIVVNSEELAANAEVLRKLDASVLQPVEDGDFYINARLYYVLETGESEILLEVIISEINGTAVVNGINVESNPVLYEIITPFLTAEARDLWGL
;
A
#
# COMPACT_ATOMS: atom_id res chain seq x y z
N MET A 1 62.71 9.16 0.12
CA MET A 1 61.45 9.12 0.86
C MET A 1 61.55 8.02 1.92
N LYS A 2 61.48 8.38 3.22
CA LYS A 2 61.78 7.44 4.30
C LYS A 2 60.65 6.42 4.43
N LEU A 3 60.94 5.15 4.56
CA LEU A 3 59.98 4.02 4.64
C LEU A 3 58.74 4.30 5.55
N LYS A 4 58.96 5.04 6.65
CA LYS A 4 57.88 5.46 7.56
C LYS A 4 56.81 6.34 6.90
N GLN A 5 57.16 7.21 5.97
CA GLN A 5 56.20 8.09 5.26
C GLN A 5 55.40 7.30 4.23
N PHE A 6 56.01 6.28 3.63
CA PHE A 6 55.33 5.41 2.68
C PHE A 6 54.28 4.52 3.37
N VAL A 7 54.60 3.98 4.55
CA VAL A 7 53.67 3.17 5.37
C VAL A 7 52.51 4.02 5.87
N LEU A 8 52.76 5.27 6.28
CA LEU A 8 51.66 6.18 6.74
C LEU A 8 50.71 6.56 5.60
N PHE A 9 51.24 6.75 4.39
CA PHE A 9 50.44 7.06 3.21
C PHE A 9 49.56 5.85 2.79
N LEU A 10 50.13 4.64 2.85
CA LEU A 10 49.40 3.41 2.54
C LEU A 10 48.27 3.15 3.56
N LEU A 11 48.54 3.42 4.85
CA LEU A 11 47.50 3.30 5.90
C LEU A 11 46.39 4.31 5.74
N ALA A 12 46.68 5.55 5.33
CA ALA A 12 45.69 6.59 5.07
C ALA A 12 44.78 6.24 3.84
N VAL A 13 45.39 5.65 2.80
CA VAL A 13 44.61 5.22 1.60
C VAL A 13 43.70 4.04 1.93
N VAL A 14 44.11 3.10 2.78
CA VAL A 14 43.26 2.00 3.23
C VAL A 14 42.12 2.48 4.14
N LEU A 15 42.38 3.47 4.99
CA LEU A 15 41.34 4.06 5.85
C LEU A 15 40.32 4.90 5.06
N LEU A 16 40.75 5.60 4.01
CA LEU A 16 39.86 6.38 3.14
C LEU A 16 39.10 5.51 2.14
N GLY A 17 39.63 4.34 1.77
CA GLY A 17 38.94 3.38 0.89
C GLY A 17 37.76 2.64 1.53
N ASN A 18 37.65 2.63 2.86
CA ASN A 18 36.57 1.95 3.57
C ASN A 18 35.34 2.84 3.88
N VAL A 19 35.35 4.10 3.46
CA VAL A 19 34.25 5.04 3.73
C VAL A 19 33.18 5.08 2.61
N ALA A 20 33.39 4.33 1.52
CA ALA A 20 32.49 4.34 0.37
C ALA A 20 31.79 2.98 0.12
N ILE A 21 31.72 2.09 1.11
CA ILE A 21 30.67 1.05 1.08
C ILE A 21 29.42 1.74 1.59
N GLY A 22 28.68 2.37 0.67
CA GLY A 22 27.34 2.81 0.95
C GLY A 22 26.59 1.61 1.51
N CYS A 23 26.26 1.64 2.79
CA CYS A 23 25.25 0.75 3.34
C CYS A 23 23.96 1.06 2.58
N THR A 24 23.70 0.35 1.50
CA THR A 24 22.36 0.27 0.95
C THR A 24 21.54 -0.40 2.06
N VAL A 25 20.74 0.39 2.77
CA VAL A 25 19.71 -0.14 3.65
C VAL A 25 18.88 -1.09 2.79
N PRO A 26 18.73 -2.37 3.14
CA PRO A 26 17.92 -3.27 2.33
C PRO A 26 16.52 -2.69 2.24
N GLU A 27 16.02 -2.55 1.02
CA GLU A 27 14.67 -2.09 0.74
C GLU A 27 13.68 -2.96 1.54
N SER A 28 12.77 -2.33 2.27
CA SER A 28 11.78 -3.05 3.05
C SER A 28 10.86 -3.84 2.11
N GLN A 29 10.28 -4.94 2.60
CA GLN A 29 9.32 -5.72 1.79
C GLN A 29 8.15 -4.85 1.31
N LEU A 30 7.75 -3.89 2.13
CA LEU A 30 6.65 -2.97 1.83
C LEU A 30 7.03 -1.96 0.73
N GLU A 31 8.24 -1.37 0.78
CA GLU A 31 8.78 -0.51 -0.29
C GLU A 31 8.77 -1.24 -1.63
N LYS A 32 9.25 -2.48 -1.63
CA LYS A 32 9.24 -3.31 -2.84
C LYS A 32 7.81 -3.59 -3.33
N ALA A 33 6.88 -3.89 -2.43
CA ALA A 33 5.49 -4.21 -2.77
C ALA A 33 4.72 -2.98 -3.29
N LEU A 34 5.06 -1.77 -2.84
CA LEU A 34 4.42 -0.52 -3.26
C LEU A 34 5.16 0.22 -4.37
N GLY A 35 6.38 -0.18 -4.75
CA GLY A 35 7.22 0.57 -5.67
C GLY A 35 6.57 0.86 -7.04
N ASN A 36 5.83 -0.09 -7.62
CA ASN A 36 5.10 0.13 -8.87
C ASN A 36 3.94 1.10 -8.68
N TYR A 37 3.20 0.98 -7.58
CA TYR A 37 2.14 1.91 -7.22
C TYR A 37 2.66 3.34 -7.09
N GLU A 38 3.65 3.55 -6.23
CA GLU A 38 4.25 4.86 -5.95
C GLU A 38 4.79 5.52 -7.22
N LYS A 39 5.48 4.75 -8.05
CA LYS A 39 6.00 5.23 -9.34
C LYS A 39 4.86 5.67 -10.27
N THR A 40 3.77 4.91 -10.33
CA THR A 40 2.63 5.20 -11.20
C THR A 40 1.88 6.44 -10.75
N VAL A 41 1.56 6.56 -9.44
CA VAL A 41 0.77 7.71 -8.94
C VAL A 41 1.58 8.99 -8.80
N SER A 42 2.92 8.90 -8.74
CA SER A 42 3.81 10.08 -8.74
C SER A 42 3.94 10.73 -10.11
N GLY A 43 3.69 9.97 -11.17
CA GLY A 43 3.73 10.44 -12.56
C GLY A 43 2.39 10.97 -13.05
N GLU A 44 2.22 10.92 -14.37
CA GLU A 44 0.93 11.11 -15.01
C GLU A 44 0.11 9.82 -14.89
N ILE A 45 -1.14 9.95 -14.47
CA ILE A 45 -2.04 8.80 -14.28
C ILE A 45 -2.31 8.17 -15.65
N PRO A 46 -2.03 6.87 -15.83
CA PRO A 46 -2.29 6.17 -17.09
C PRO A 46 -3.78 6.15 -17.45
N ASP A 47 -4.09 6.26 -18.74
CA ASP A 47 -5.48 6.30 -19.24
C ASP A 47 -6.26 5.00 -18.98
N ASP A 48 -5.55 3.89 -18.80
CA ASP A 48 -6.10 2.57 -18.54
C ASP A 48 -6.16 2.20 -17.04
N LEU A 49 -5.78 3.13 -16.16
CA LEU A 49 -5.81 2.89 -14.72
C LEU A 49 -7.25 2.83 -14.22
N ARG A 50 -7.53 1.84 -13.38
CA ARG A 50 -8.86 1.61 -12.82
C ARG A 50 -8.77 1.26 -11.34
N LEU A 51 -9.59 1.89 -10.51
CA LEU A 51 -9.80 1.50 -9.12
C LEU A 51 -11.16 0.82 -8.99
N THR A 52 -11.18 -0.36 -8.39
CA THR A 52 -12.41 -1.06 -8.03
C THR A 52 -12.48 -1.21 -6.51
N VAL A 53 -13.60 -0.77 -5.93
CA VAL A 53 -13.86 -0.85 -4.48
C VAL A 53 -15.04 -1.77 -4.24
N TYR A 54 -14.89 -2.72 -3.34
CA TYR A 54 -15.95 -3.58 -2.83
C TYR A 54 -16.10 -3.38 -1.33
N TYR A 55 -17.32 -3.18 -0.85
CA TYR A 55 -17.54 -2.97 0.57
C TYR A 55 -18.89 -3.48 1.03
N VAL A 56 -18.97 -3.82 2.29
CA VAL A 56 -20.19 -4.03 3.06
C VAL A 56 -20.10 -3.19 4.34
N GLY A 57 -21.24 -2.88 4.94
CA GLY A 57 -21.22 -2.08 6.18
C GLY A 57 -20.36 -2.73 7.25
N PRO A 58 -19.51 -1.95 7.95
CA PRO A 58 -18.60 -2.47 8.95
C PRO A 58 -19.33 -3.26 10.06
N LYS A 59 -20.52 -2.82 10.46
CA LYS A 59 -21.34 -3.47 11.49
C LYS A 59 -22.19 -4.63 10.98
N PHE A 60 -22.01 -5.03 9.71
CA PHE A 60 -22.78 -6.14 9.15
C PHE A 60 -22.29 -7.48 9.71
N LEU A 61 -23.18 -8.19 10.42
CA LEU A 61 -22.83 -9.48 11.01
C LEU A 61 -22.97 -10.60 9.98
N THR A 62 -21.90 -11.34 9.77
CA THR A 62 -21.86 -12.55 8.96
C THR A 62 -21.64 -13.78 9.87
N ARG A 63 -22.15 -14.94 9.46
CA ARG A 63 -21.96 -16.20 10.22
C ARG A 63 -20.50 -16.64 10.25
N HIS A 64 -19.77 -16.31 9.19
CA HIS A 64 -18.37 -16.62 9.02
C HIS A 64 -17.67 -15.35 8.54
N PRO A 65 -16.36 -15.23 8.80
CA PRO A 65 -15.57 -14.17 8.20
C PRO A 65 -15.64 -14.23 6.69
N LEU A 66 -15.62 -13.08 6.05
CA LEU A 66 -15.58 -13.01 4.60
C LEU A 66 -14.12 -13.02 4.13
N SER A 67 -13.79 -13.93 3.23
CA SER A 67 -12.62 -13.79 2.37
C SER A 67 -12.88 -12.66 1.35
N VAL A 68 -11.86 -12.26 0.61
CA VAL A 68 -12.04 -11.29 -0.50
C VAL A 68 -13.01 -11.83 -1.55
N GLU A 69 -12.91 -13.12 -1.87
CA GLU A 69 -13.81 -13.76 -2.83
C GLU A 69 -15.25 -13.82 -2.32
N ASP A 70 -15.44 -14.15 -1.05
CA ASP A 70 -16.76 -14.12 -0.42
C ASP A 70 -17.34 -12.70 -0.42
N LEU A 71 -16.51 -11.68 -0.09
CA LEU A 71 -16.95 -10.29 -0.14
C LEU A 71 -17.40 -9.88 -1.55
N LYS A 72 -16.63 -10.22 -2.59
CA LYS A 72 -16.99 -9.90 -4.00
C LYS A 72 -18.31 -10.52 -4.41
N ASN A 73 -18.63 -11.71 -3.91
CA ASN A 73 -19.84 -12.48 -4.28
C ASN A 73 -21.00 -12.32 -3.30
N PHE A 74 -20.80 -11.63 -2.18
CA PHE A 74 -21.84 -11.47 -1.18
C PHE A 74 -22.96 -10.54 -1.68
N SER A 75 -24.20 -10.96 -1.53
CA SER A 75 -25.38 -10.27 -2.09
C SER A 75 -25.58 -8.83 -1.60
N MET A 76 -25.02 -8.47 -0.45
CA MET A 76 -25.11 -7.12 0.13
C MET A 76 -23.91 -6.25 -0.18
N THR A 77 -22.90 -6.78 -0.90
CA THR A 77 -21.73 -6.02 -1.26
C THR A 77 -22.06 -4.94 -2.28
N GLN A 78 -21.58 -3.75 -2.01
CA GLN A 78 -21.59 -2.64 -2.95
C GLN A 78 -20.27 -2.65 -3.74
N LYS A 79 -20.34 -2.28 -5.02
CA LYS A 79 -19.19 -2.17 -5.90
C LYS A 79 -19.16 -0.78 -6.53
N ILE A 80 -18.01 -0.13 -6.45
CA ILE A 80 -17.70 1.13 -7.14
C ILE A 80 -16.54 0.88 -8.10
N VAL A 81 -16.64 1.43 -9.31
CA VAL A 81 -15.56 1.40 -10.31
C VAL A 81 -15.26 2.83 -10.70
N VAL A 82 -14.01 3.22 -10.56
CA VAL A 82 -13.48 4.56 -10.82
C VAL A 82 -12.55 4.48 -12.02
N ASN A 83 -12.73 5.35 -12.98
CA ASN A 83 -11.91 5.43 -14.19
C ASN A 83 -10.66 6.31 -14.00
N SER A 84 -9.78 6.30 -14.98
CA SER A 84 -8.52 7.05 -14.96
C SER A 84 -8.72 8.57 -14.88
N GLU A 85 -9.75 9.13 -15.51
CA GLU A 85 -10.04 10.57 -15.50
C GLU A 85 -10.36 11.04 -14.07
N GLU A 86 -11.20 10.30 -13.35
CA GLU A 86 -11.56 10.58 -11.96
C GLU A 86 -10.38 10.35 -11.02
N LEU A 87 -9.54 9.35 -11.28
CA LEU A 87 -8.30 9.10 -10.55
C LEU A 87 -7.30 10.22 -10.75
N ALA A 88 -7.13 10.72 -11.99
CA ALA A 88 -6.25 11.83 -12.31
C ALA A 88 -6.70 13.13 -11.62
N ALA A 89 -8.00 13.39 -11.59
CA ALA A 89 -8.57 14.55 -10.89
C ALA A 89 -8.30 14.52 -9.37
N ASN A 90 -8.03 13.35 -8.79
CA ASN A 90 -7.78 13.13 -7.37
C ASN A 90 -6.38 12.55 -7.09
N ALA A 91 -5.42 12.70 -8.01
CA ALA A 91 -4.09 12.11 -7.90
C ALA A 91 -3.34 12.47 -6.61
N GLU A 92 -3.52 13.69 -6.10
CA GLU A 92 -2.91 14.16 -4.84
C GLU A 92 -3.31 13.30 -3.64
N VAL A 93 -4.52 12.73 -3.66
CA VAL A 93 -4.98 11.87 -2.57
C VAL A 93 -4.31 10.50 -2.66
N LEU A 94 -4.16 9.95 -3.87
CA LEU A 94 -3.45 8.70 -4.10
C LEU A 94 -2.00 8.79 -3.65
N ARG A 95 -1.32 9.91 -3.89
CA ARG A 95 0.08 10.15 -3.50
C ARG A 95 0.34 10.19 -1.99
N LYS A 96 -0.70 10.23 -1.16
CA LYS A 96 -0.54 10.17 0.31
C LYS A 96 -0.10 8.80 0.83
N LEU A 97 -0.37 7.74 0.06
CA LEU A 97 0.05 6.40 0.42
C LEU A 97 1.44 6.10 -0.14
N ASP A 98 2.37 5.88 0.73
CA ASP A 98 3.70 5.35 0.46
C ASP A 98 4.11 4.36 1.56
N ALA A 99 5.21 3.64 1.35
CA ALA A 99 5.66 2.62 2.28
C ALA A 99 6.01 3.18 3.67
N SER A 100 6.45 4.46 3.75
CA SER A 100 6.91 5.07 5.00
C SER A 100 5.78 5.38 5.99
N VAL A 101 4.54 5.51 5.51
CA VAL A 101 3.39 5.81 6.37
C VAL A 101 2.74 4.55 6.94
N LEU A 102 3.13 3.36 6.48
CA LEU A 102 2.58 2.09 6.92
C LEU A 102 3.55 1.36 7.86
N GLN A 103 2.99 0.65 8.84
CA GLN A 103 3.77 -0.15 9.78
C GLN A 103 3.44 -1.63 9.54
N PRO A 104 4.39 -2.43 9.02
CA PRO A 104 4.23 -3.87 8.91
C PRO A 104 4.01 -4.52 10.29
N VAL A 105 3.13 -5.50 10.33
CA VAL A 105 2.89 -6.31 11.53
C VAL A 105 3.56 -7.67 11.32
N GLU A 106 4.39 -8.09 12.29
CA GLU A 106 4.98 -9.42 12.25
C GLU A 106 3.90 -10.51 12.31
N ASP A 107 4.16 -11.63 11.63
CA ASP A 107 3.22 -12.73 11.44
C ASP A 107 2.61 -13.23 12.77
N GLY A 108 1.33 -12.94 12.94
CA GLY A 108 0.46 -13.58 13.89
C GLY A 108 -0.64 -14.35 13.13
N ASP A 109 -1.46 -15.12 13.84
CA ASP A 109 -2.65 -15.77 13.26
C ASP A 109 -3.61 -14.71 12.71
N PHE A 110 -3.34 -14.28 11.46
CA PHE A 110 -4.08 -13.22 10.79
C PHE A 110 -5.41 -13.77 10.27
N TYR A 111 -6.47 -13.38 10.93
CA TYR A 111 -7.80 -13.76 10.52
C TYR A 111 -8.42 -12.62 9.69
N ILE A 112 -8.44 -12.79 8.39
CA ILE A 112 -9.06 -11.82 7.49
C ILE A 112 -10.57 -11.96 7.56
N ASN A 113 -11.26 -10.85 7.90
CA ASN A 113 -12.69 -10.68 7.73
C ASN A 113 -12.91 -9.43 6.87
N ALA A 114 -12.80 -9.61 5.57
CA ALA A 114 -12.86 -8.52 4.61
C ALA A 114 -14.20 -7.78 4.70
N ARG A 115 -14.15 -6.47 4.92
CA ARG A 115 -15.31 -5.57 4.92
C ARG A 115 -15.20 -4.50 3.86
N LEU A 116 -13.98 -4.11 3.57
CA LEU A 116 -13.62 -3.20 2.52
C LEU A 116 -12.42 -3.78 1.78
N TYR A 117 -12.54 -3.90 0.50
CA TYR A 117 -11.49 -4.35 -0.41
C TYR A 117 -11.43 -3.41 -1.59
N TYR A 118 -10.25 -2.98 -1.95
CA TYR A 118 -10.07 -2.23 -3.17
C TYR A 118 -8.79 -2.61 -3.89
N VAL A 119 -8.84 -2.49 -5.21
CA VAL A 119 -7.74 -2.83 -6.09
C VAL A 119 -7.59 -1.74 -7.15
N LEU A 120 -6.36 -1.26 -7.31
CA LEU A 120 -5.93 -0.37 -8.39
C LEU A 120 -5.14 -1.19 -9.39
N GLU A 121 -5.60 -1.23 -10.62
CA GLU A 121 -5.03 -2.07 -11.68
C GLU A 121 -4.94 -1.31 -13.00
N THR A 122 -3.99 -1.70 -13.86
CA THR A 122 -3.90 -1.23 -15.25
C THR A 122 -4.83 -2.04 -16.17
N GLY A 123 -5.04 -1.56 -17.39
CA GLY A 123 -5.83 -2.26 -18.41
C GLY A 123 -5.29 -3.64 -18.76
N GLU A 124 -4.01 -3.91 -18.55
CA GLU A 124 -3.39 -5.22 -18.72
C GLU A 124 -3.59 -6.13 -17.49
N SER A 125 -4.40 -5.68 -16.52
CA SER A 125 -4.68 -6.39 -15.26
C SER A 125 -3.45 -6.55 -14.35
N GLU A 126 -2.45 -5.67 -14.48
CA GLU A 126 -1.39 -5.56 -13.50
C GLU A 126 -1.93 -4.87 -12.25
N ILE A 127 -1.87 -5.56 -11.12
CA ILE A 127 -2.27 -5.01 -9.82
C ILE A 127 -1.14 -4.14 -9.29
N LEU A 128 -1.41 -2.85 -9.13
CA LEU A 128 -0.48 -1.88 -8.54
C LEU A 128 -0.68 -1.74 -7.03
N LEU A 129 -1.94 -1.78 -6.60
CA LEU A 129 -2.31 -1.70 -5.20
C LEU A 129 -3.50 -2.62 -4.93
N GLU A 130 -3.38 -3.47 -3.93
CA GLU A 130 -4.45 -4.27 -3.37
C GLU A 130 -4.54 -4.03 -1.87
N VAL A 131 -5.71 -3.66 -1.38
CA VAL A 131 -5.91 -3.41 0.06
C VAL A 131 -7.14 -4.15 0.55
N ILE A 132 -6.95 -4.89 1.66
CA ILE A 132 -8.02 -5.57 2.38
C ILE A 132 -8.08 -4.96 3.78
N ILE A 133 -9.23 -4.43 4.15
CA ILE A 133 -9.46 -3.88 5.49
C ILE A 133 -10.38 -4.79 6.26
N SER A 134 -9.89 -5.24 7.42
CA SER A 134 -10.64 -6.05 8.38
C SER A 134 -10.92 -5.21 9.62
N GLU A 135 -12.19 -5.04 9.95
CA GLU A 135 -12.59 -4.22 11.10
C GLU A 135 -12.25 -4.84 12.47
N ILE A 136 -12.03 -6.16 12.52
CA ILE A 136 -12.02 -6.90 13.79
C ILE A 136 -10.70 -6.70 14.56
N ASN A 137 -9.59 -6.45 13.88
CA ASN A 137 -8.27 -6.49 14.52
C ASN A 137 -7.44 -5.20 14.40
N GLY A 138 -7.99 -4.11 13.84
CA GLY A 138 -7.22 -2.89 13.61
C GLY A 138 -6.05 -3.10 12.65
N THR A 139 -6.21 -4.00 11.70
CA THR A 139 -5.19 -4.40 10.74
C THR A 139 -5.72 -4.39 9.31
N ALA A 140 -4.81 -4.23 8.37
CA ALA A 140 -5.09 -4.31 6.94
C ALA A 140 -4.04 -5.18 6.25
N VAL A 141 -4.35 -5.62 5.05
CA VAL A 141 -3.37 -6.25 4.15
C VAL A 141 -3.17 -5.35 2.97
N VAL A 142 -1.92 -4.99 2.67
CA VAL A 142 -1.53 -4.14 1.54
C VAL A 142 -0.55 -4.92 0.67
N ASN A 143 -0.93 -5.21 -0.57
CA ASN A 143 -0.16 -6.03 -1.50
C ASN A 143 0.38 -7.33 -0.86
N GLY A 144 -0.48 -8.01 -0.09
CA GLY A 144 -0.14 -9.26 0.60
C GLY A 144 0.66 -9.10 1.89
N ILE A 145 0.98 -7.89 2.33
CA ILE A 145 1.71 -7.60 3.56
C ILE A 145 0.74 -7.11 4.63
N ASN A 146 0.81 -7.73 5.81
CA ASN A 146 0.03 -7.31 6.97
C ASN A 146 0.59 -5.99 7.52
N VAL A 147 -0.30 -5.02 7.73
CA VAL A 147 0.05 -3.71 8.28
C VAL A 147 -0.93 -3.31 9.38
N GLU A 148 -0.49 -2.43 10.28
CA GLU A 148 -1.42 -1.77 11.19
C GLU A 148 -2.43 -0.93 10.41
N SER A 149 -3.67 -0.90 10.86
CA SER A 149 -4.70 -0.04 10.24
C SER A 149 -4.27 1.42 10.34
N ASN A 150 -4.22 2.09 9.19
CA ASN A 150 -3.79 3.47 9.08
C ASN A 150 -4.90 4.29 8.38
N PRO A 151 -5.22 5.49 8.88
CA PRO A 151 -6.23 6.36 8.26
C PRO A 151 -5.99 6.62 6.78
N VAL A 152 -4.73 6.65 6.32
CA VAL A 152 -4.39 6.86 4.90
C VAL A 152 -5.05 5.84 3.99
N LEU A 153 -5.23 4.59 4.45
CA LEU A 153 -5.88 3.53 3.66
C LEU A 153 -7.36 3.82 3.36
N TYR A 154 -8.00 4.63 4.19
CA TYR A 154 -9.36 5.12 3.96
C TYR A 154 -9.36 6.44 3.19
N GLU A 155 -8.43 7.34 3.52
CA GLU A 155 -8.32 8.65 2.89
C GLU A 155 -8.17 8.56 1.38
N ILE A 156 -7.34 7.63 0.88
CA ILE A 156 -7.07 7.49 -0.57
C ILE A 156 -8.28 7.05 -1.38
N ILE A 157 -9.30 6.42 -0.78
CA ILE A 157 -10.52 6.02 -1.47
C ILE A 157 -11.71 6.93 -1.17
N THR A 158 -11.65 7.74 -0.12
CA THR A 158 -12.76 8.61 0.32
C THR A 158 -13.33 9.51 -0.78
N PRO A 159 -12.55 10.13 -1.67
CA PRO A 159 -13.11 10.96 -2.75
C PRO A 159 -13.99 10.18 -3.72
N PHE A 160 -13.76 8.87 -3.86
CA PHE A 160 -14.44 8.00 -4.82
C PHE A 160 -15.68 7.31 -4.22
N LEU A 161 -15.84 7.39 -2.90
CA LEU A 161 -17.00 6.80 -2.23
C LEU A 161 -18.24 7.69 -2.37
N THR A 162 -19.41 7.05 -2.50
CA THR A 162 -20.69 7.76 -2.41
C THR A 162 -20.87 8.36 -1.01
N ALA A 163 -21.71 9.37 -0.88
CA ALA A 163 -22.06 9.96 0.43
C ALA A 163 -22.58 8.88 1.41
N GLU A 164 -23.42 7.97 0.91
CA GLU A 164 -23.92 6.83 1.69
C GLU A 164 -22.80 5.91 2.20
N ALA A 165 -21.82 5.62 1.33
CA ALA A 165 -20.67 4.79 1.72
C ALA A 165 -19.83 5.49 2.79
N ARG A 166 -19.57 6.78 2.63
CA ARG A 166 -18.83 7.57 3.64
C ARG A 166 -19.53 7.58 4.98
N ASP A 167 -20.82 7.86 5.01
CA ASP A 167 -21.62 7.84 6.24
C ASP A 167 -21.61 6.46 6.92
N LEU A 168 -21.70 5.39 6.10
CA LEU A 168 -21.69 4.01 6.59
C LEU A 168 -20.36 3.65 7.29
N TRP A 169 -19.24 4.17 6.78
CA TRP A 169 -17.90 3.92 7.30
C TRP A 169 -17.41 4.99 8.29
N GLY A 170 -18.18 6.09 8.46
CA GLY A 170 -17.80 7.20 9.33
C GLY A 170 -16.62 8.02 8.79
N LEU A 171 -16.50 8.17 7.47
CA LEU A 171 -15.42 8.85 6.73
C LEU A 171 -15.83 10.26 6.30
#